data_5158d10d95084a76c68bf50b6d146b1d
#
_entry.id   5158d10d95084a76c68bf50b6d146b1d
#
_cell.length_a   1.000
_cell.length_b   1.000
_cell.length_c   1.000
_cell.angle_alpha   90.00
_cell.angle_beta   90.00
_cell.angle_gamma   90.00
#
_symmetry.space_group_name_H-M   'P 1'
#
loop_
_entity.id
_entity.type
_entity.pdbx_description
1 polymer ?
#
loop_
_entity_poly.entity_id
_entity_poly.type
_entity_poly.pdbx_seq_one_letter_code
_entity_poly.pdbx_strand_id
1 'polypeptide(L)'
;FRLVGESNQIAQFYIHPFTIGKLSRTADGSNHIDKYYKSFTDIKTEGLDALIISGALPGPELSKLPFWDPLIEIVDWAYENVTSTLCSCLATHAVLQFRYGIKRRLLPDKKWGVYSHRVEDRTHPLVAGVNTRFDIPHSRFYQVDRKQFEDAKLKVLVESQEAGVHLATSEDGFRIIF
;
A
#
# COMPACT_ATOMS: atom_id res chain seq x y z
N PHE A 1 -13.64 -2.46 -3.43
CA PHE A 1 -14.30 -3.69 -3.87
C PHE A 1 -14.60 -3.68 -5.37
N ARG A 2 -15.33 -2.67 -5.89
CA ARG A 2 -15.73 -2.63 -7.31
C ARG A 2 -14.54 -2.74 -8.26
N LEU A 3 -13.47 -1.97 -8.04
CA LEU A 3 -12.27 -1.99 -8.90
C LEU A 3 -11.60 -3.36 -8.95
N VAL A 4 -11.54 -4.07 -7.83
CA VAL A 4 -10.98 -5.44 -7.80
C VAL A 4 -11.89 -6.40 -8.56
N GLY A 5 -13.21 -6.34 -8.35
CA GLY A 5 -14.16 -7.19 -9.04
C GLY A 5 -14.22 -6.94 -10.55
N GLU A 6 -14.01 -5.70 -11.00
CA GLU A 6 -14.02 -5.32 -12.41
C GLU A 6 -12.64 -5.53 -13.10
N SER A 7 -11.58 -5.80 -12.33
CA SER A 7 -10.23 -5.93 -12.88
C SER A 7 -10.02 -7.19 -13.74
N ASN A 8 -10.88 -8.20 -13.58
CA ASN A 8 -10.84 -9.42 -14.37
C ASN A 8 -12.26 -9.96 -14.60
N GLN A 9 -12.59 -10.31 -15.83
CA GLN A 9 -13.91 -10.84 -16.21
C GLN A 9 -14.01 -12.36 -16.05
N ILE A 10 -12.89 -13.06 -15.89
CA ILE A 10 -12.82 -14.53 -15.83
C ILE A 10 -12.63 -14.99 -14.39
N ALA A 11 -11.65 -14.41 -13.68
CA ALA A 11 -11.38 -14.76 -12.29
C ALA A 11 -12.36 -14.05 -11.36
N GLN A 12 -12.96 -14.81 -10.46
CA GLN A 12 -13.80 -14.27 -9.38
C GLN A 12 -12.95 -14.07 -8.13
N PHE A 13 -13.08 -12.89 -7.52
CA PHE A 13 -12.37 -12.54 -6.29
C PHE A 13 -13.33 -12.60 -5.09
N TYR A 14 -12.99 -13.41 -4.11
CA TYR A 14 -13.64 -13.41 -2.80
C TYR A 14 -12.93 -12.41 -1.90
N ILE A 15 -13.58 -11.27 -1.62
CA ILE A 15 -12.97 -10.18 -0.85
C ILE A 15 -13.35 -10.32 0.62
N HIS A 16 -12.36 -10.45 1.47
CA HIS A 16 -12.50 -10.56 2.92
C HIS A 16 -12.03 -9.26 3.59
N PRO A 17 -12.93 -8.28 3.84
CA PRO A 17 -12.55 -7.09 4.58
C PRO A 17 -12.23 -7.47 6.02
N PHE A 18 -11.12 -6.97 6.53
CA PHE A 18 -10.76 -7.05 7.94
C PHE A 18 -10.11 -5.75 8.41
N THR A 19 -10.00 -5.55 9.69
CA THR A 19 -9.49 -4.30 10.27
C THR A 19 -8.40 -4.56 11.28
N ILE A 20 -7.51 -3.59 11.40
CA ILE A 20 -6.42 -3.59 12.38
C ILE A 20 -7.00 -3.25 13.75
N GLY A 21 -7.07 -4.23 14.65
CA GLY A 21 -7.35 -4.07 16.07
C GLY A 21 -8.57 -3.18 16.42
N LYS A 22 -8.70 -2.86 17.70
CA LYS A 22 -9.74 -1.94 18.21
C LYS A 22 -9.25 -0.49 18.07
N LEU A 23 -9.52 0.11 16.93
CA LEU A 23 -9.35 1.56 16.77
C LEU A 23 -10.58 2.28 17.32
N SER A 24 -10.38 3.48 17.89
CA SER A 24 -11.50 4.34 18.32
C SER A 24 -12.38 4.68 17.12
N ARG A 25 -13.65 4.33 17.20
CA ARG A 25 -14.67 4.55 16.16
C ARG A 25 -15.98 5.02 16.79
N THR A 26 -16.84 5.59 15.96
CA THR A 26 -18.24 5.84 16.36
C THR A 26 -18.97 4.51 16.58
N ALA A 27 -20.07 4.53 17.32
CA ALA A 27 -20.89 3.34 17.55
C ALA A 27 -21.35 2.70 16.22
N ASP A 28 -21.79 3.51 15.25
CA ASP A 28 -22.20 3.04 13.94
C ASP A 28 -21.04 2.40 13.16
N GLY A 29 -19.85 2.98 13.23
CA GLY A 29 -18.65 2.43 12.64
C GLY A 29 -18.27 1.07 13.23
N SER A 30 -18.38 0.92 14.56
CA SER A 30 -18.14 -0.36 15.24
C SER A 30 -19.15 -1.41 14.82
N ASN A 31 -20.45 -1.09 14.85
CA ASN A 31 -21.51 -1.99 14.42
C ASN A 31 -21.35 -2.46 12.94
N HIS A 32 -20.92 -1.54 12.07
CA HIS A 32 -20.65 -1.88 10.67
C HIS A 32 -19.50 -2.89 10.55
N ILE A 33 -18.42 -2.68 11.28
CA ILE A 33 -17.27 -3.58 11.28
C ILE A 33 -17.64 -4.94 11.84
N ASP A 34 -18.29 -5.00 12.99
CA ASP A 34 -18.71 -6.26 13.62
C ASP A 34 -19.63 -7.09 12.69
N LYS A 35 -20.38 -6.41 11.84
CA LYS A 35 -21.29 -7.08 10.91
C LYS A 35 -20.64 -7.56 9.60
N TYR A 36 -19.63 -6.84 9.09
CA TYR A 36 -19.16 -7.04 7.71
C TYR A 36 -17.66 -7.40 7.62
N TYR A 37 -16.90 -7.26 8.71
CA TYR A 37 -15.46 -7.49 8.69
C TYR A 37 -15.08 -8.74 9.47
N LYS A 38 -14.12 -9.47 8.95
CA LYS A 38 -13.53 -10.61 9.66
C LYS A 38 -12.50 -10.14 10.69
N SER A 39 -12.22 -11.01 11.67
CA SER A 39 -11.06 -10.83 12.52
C SER A 39 -9.78 -11.23 11.78
N PHE A 40 -8.63 -10.70 12.19
CA PHE A 40 -7.35 -11.13 11.62
C PHE A 40 -7.04 -12.61 11.95
N THR A 41 -7.55 -13.11 13.05
CA THR A 41 -7.44 -14.52 13.43
C THR A 41 -8.14 -15.43 12.42
N ASP A 42 -9.35 -15.05 12.00
CA ASP A 42 -10.09 -15.80 10.97
C ASP A 42 -9.34 -15.77 9.64
N ILE A 43 -8.81 -14.61 9.26
CA ILE A 43 -7.99 -14.45 8.04
C ILE A 43 -6.75 -15.35 8.09
N LYS A 44 -6.05 -15.44 9.23
CA LYS A 44 -4.90 -16.35 9.37
C LYS A 44 -5.29 -17.81 9.19
N THR A 45 -6.47 -18.19 9.61
CA THR A 45 -6.96 -19.58 9.51
C THR A 45 -7.42 -19.93 8.09
N GLU A 46 -8.12 -19.01 7.43
CA GLU A 46 -8.63 -19.23 6.07
C GLU A 46 -7.55 -19.07 4.99
N GLY A 47 -6.54 -18.23 5.25
CA GLY A 47 -5.51 -17.85 4.28
C GLY A 47 -5.98 -16.78 3.29
N LEU A 48 -5.03 -16.20 2.57
CA LEU A 48 -5.25 -15.24 1.50
C LEU A 48 -4.25 -15.48 0.36
N ASP A 49 -4.72 -15.32 -0.88
CA ASP A 49 -3.83 -15.31 -2.04
C ASP A 49 -3.14 -13.95 -2.22
N ALA A 50 -3.86 -12.86 -1.94
CA ALA A 50 -3.36 -11.50 -2.04
C ALA A 50 -3.90 -10.61 -0.92
N LEU A 51 -3.14 -9.58 -0.55
CA LEU A 51 -3.51 -8.62 0.47
C LEU A 51 -3.42 -7.19 -0.08
N ILE A 52 -4.42 -6.37 0.23
CA ILE A 52 -4.38 -4.93 -0.01
C ILE A 52 -4.44 -4.20 1.33
N ILE A 53 -3.41 -3.44 1.66
CA ILE A 53 -3.38 -2.61 2.86
C ILE A 53 -3.59 -1.16 2.43
N SER A 54 -4.73 -0.59 2.82
CA SER A 54 -5.04 0.82 2.54
C SER A 54 -4.45 1.75 3.61
N GLY A 55 -4.48 3.04 3.33
CA GLY A 55 -3.97 4.05 4.24
C GLY A 55 -4.92 4.43 5.37
N ALA A 56 -4.38 5.24 6.28
CA ALA A 56 -5.10 5.89 7.37
C ALA A 56 -4.58 7.33 7.52
N LEU A 57 -5.20 8.12 8.40
CA LEU A 57 -4.73 9.46 8.73
C LEU A 57 -3.32 9.38 9.37
N PRO A 58 -2.34 10.10 8.82
CA PRO A 58 -0.98 10.01 9.31
C PRO A 58 -0.76 10.80 10.59
N GLY A 59 0.01 10.24 11.52
CA GLY A 59 0.71 10.98 12.54
C GLY A 59 2.15 11.29 12.11
N PRO A 60 2.88 12.16 12.81
CA PRO A 60 4.27 12.49 12.47
C PRO A 60 5.19 11.26 12.59
N GLU A 61 5.03 10.45 13.62
CA GLU A 61 5.83 9.25 13.87
C GLU A 61 4.96 7.99 13.75
N LEU A 62 5.22 7.19 12.71
CA LEU A 62 4.41 6.00 12.42
C LEU A 62 4.46 4.95 13.54
N SER A 63 5.64 4.73 14.11
CA SER A 63 5.85 3.73 15.17
C SER A 63 5.18 4.06 16.50
N LYS A 64 4.68 5.28 16.68
CA LYS A 64 3.92 5.71 17.86
C LYS A 64 2.40 5.63 17.66
N LEU A 65 1.96 5.23 16.47
CA LEU A 65 0.52 5.14 16.18
C LEU A 65 -0.08 3.89 16.84
N PRO A 66 -1.30 3.97 17.38
CA PRO A 66 -1.93 2.85 18.11
C PRO A 66 -2.10 1.57 17.27
N PHE A 67 -2.10 1.69 15.96
CA PHE A 67 -2.23 0.58 15.04
C PHE A 67 -0.89 0.03 14.52
N TRP A 68 0.25 0.58 14.99
CA TRP A 68 1.56 0.18 14.49
C TRP A 68 1.85 -1.31 14.71
N ASP A 69 1.81 -1.76 15.96
CA ASP A 69 2.14 -3.15 16.28
C ASP A 69 1.18 -4.15 15.60
N PRO A 70 -0.15 -3.95 15.63
CA PRO A 70 -1.07 -4.80 14.85
C PRO A 70 -0.82 -4.76 13.33
N LEU A 71 -0.44 -3.62 12.77
CA LEU A 71 -0.10 -3.52 11.35
C LEU A 71 1.15 -4.34 11.03
N ILE A 72 2.19 -4.25 11.87
CA ILE A 72 3.43 -5.00 11.68
C ILE A 72 3.19 -6.50 11.78
N GLU A 73 2.37 -6.97 12.72
CA GLU A 73 1.97 -8.38 12.80
C GLU A 73 1.32 -8.86 11.49
N ILE A 74 0.42 -8.06 10.91
CA ILE A 74 -0.24 -8.38 9.63
C ILE A 74 0.78 -8.40 8.48
N VAL A 75 1.68 -7.44 8.44
CA VAL A 75 2.71 -7.34 7.38
C VAL A 75 3.68 -8.52 7.43
N ASP A 76 4.13 -8.91 8.62
CA ASP A 76 5.01 -10.07 8.78
C ASP A 76 4.31 -11.38 8.40
N TRP A 77 3.09 -11.57 8.90
CA TRP A 77 2.31 -12.73 8.51
C TRP A 77 2.08 -12.78 6.98
N ALA A 78 1.71 -11.66 6.38
CA ALA A 78 1.45 -11.58 4.94
C ALA A 78 2.71 -11.90 4.13
N TYR A 79 3.86 -11.46 4.56
CA TYR A 79 5.11 -11.73 3.86
C TYR A 79 5.41 -13.23 3.72
N GLU A 80 5.04 -14.03 4.70
CA GLU A 80 5.27 -15.48 4.70
C GLU A 80 4.11 -16.29 4.09
N ASN A 81 2.86 -15.74 4.13
CA ASN A 81 1.65 -16.52 3.86
C ASN A 81 0.86 -16.01 2.64
N VAL A 82 1.19 -14.86 2.08
CA VAL A 82 0.45 -14.23 0.96
C VAL A 82 1.37 -14.09 -0.24
N THR A 83 0.86 -14.38 -1.43
CA THR A 83 1.66 -14.30 -2.66
C THR A 83 2.10 -12.88 -2.97
N SER A 84 1.19 -11.91 -2.83
CA SER A 84 1.47 -10.50 -3.13
C SER A 84 0.70 -9.56 -2.22
N THR A 85 1.37 -8.50 -1.76
CA THR A 85 0.78 -7.46 -0.92
C THR A 85 0.88 -6.11 -1.60
N LEU A 86 -0.26 -5.45 -1.86
CA LEU A 86 -0.34 -4.08 -2.34
C LEU A 86 -0.49 -3.12 -1.16
N CYS A 87 0.48 -2.24 -1.00
CA CYS A 87 0.47 -1.18 0.01
C CYS A 87 0.07 0.15 -0.62
N SER A 88 -0.92 0.82 -0.05
CA SER A 88 -1.38 2.12 -0.55
C SER A 88 -1.28 3.20 0.53
N CYS A 89 -0.84 4.39 0.13
CA CYS A 89 -0.80 5.59 0.98
C CYS A 89 0.08 5.38 2.24
N LEU A 90 -0.50 5.49 3.44
CA LEU A 90 0.24 5.33 4.71
C LEU A 90 0.84 3.94 4.87
N ALA A 91 0.17 2.90 4.37
CA ALA A 91 0.68 1.53 4.43
C ALA A 91 2.03 1.39 3.71
N THR A 92 2.20 2.04 2.56
CA THR A 92 3.49 2.13 1.86
C THR A 92 4.59 2.64 2.79
N HIS A 93 4.36 3.78 3.46
CA HIS A 93 5.37 4.35 4.36
C HIS A 93 5.65 3.45 5.57
N ALA A 94 4.64 2.80 6.12
CA ALA A 94 4.79 1.90 7.26
C ALA A 94 5.62 0.67 6.90
N VAL A 95 5.31 0.03 5.78
CA VAL A 95 6.03 -1.16 5.31
C VAL A 95 7.46 -0.82 4.89
N LEU A 96 7.68 0.31 4.20
CA LEU A 96 9.01 0.81 3.86
C LEU A 96 9.85 1.07 5.12
N GLN A 97 9.27 1.68 6.15
CA GLN A 97 9.97 1.92 7.42
C GLN A 97 10.29 0.62 8.14
N PHE A 98 9.32 -0.28 8.26
CA PHE A 98 9.48 -1.50 9.02
C PHE A 98 10.46 -2.50 8.37
N ARG A 99 10.25 -2.81 7.10
CA ARG A 99 11.03 -3.88 6.43
C ARG A 99 12.35 -3.40 5.82
N TYR A 100 12.42 -2.14 5.42
CA TYR A 100 13.58 -1.60 4.69
C TYR A 100 14.31 -0.47 5.42
N GLY A 101 13.83 -0.07 6.61
CA GLY A 101 14.42 1.04 7.38
C GLY A 101 14.25 2.41 6.71
N ILE A 102 13.44 2.51 5.67
CA ILE A 102 13.24 3.73 4.88
C ILE A 102 12.30 4.68 5.61
N LYS A 103 12.82 5.82 6.04
CA LYS A 103 12.01 6.86 6.66
C LYS A 103 11.54 7.88 5.62
N ARG A 104 10.25 8.18 5.66
CA ARG A 104 9.65 9.27 4.88
C ARG A 104 10.13 10.62 5.41
N ARG A 105 10.27 11.62 4.54
CA ARG A 105 10.52 13.01 4.93
C ARG A 105 9.26 13.86 4.79
N LEU A 106 9.14 14.87 5.65
CA LEU A 106 8.12 15.90 5.52
C LEU A 106 8.49 16.84 4.35
N LEU A 107 7.53 17.14 3.51
CA LEU A 107 7.69 18.15 2.46
C LEU A 107 7.53 19.56 3.06
N PRO A 108 8.23 20.57 2.53
CA PRO A 108 8.04 21.96 2.97
C PRO A 108 6.61 22.43 2.74
N ASP A 109 6.02 22.02 1.61
CA ASP A 109 4.64 22.32 1.25
C ASP A 109 3.89 21.04 0.89
N LYS A 110 2.55 21.08 1.04
CA LYS A 110 1.69 19.99 0.60
C LYS A 110 1.81 19.77 -0.90
N LYS A 111 2.17 18.58 -1.31
CA LYS A 111 2.10 18.16 -2.71
C LYS A 111 0.62 17.96 -3.07
N TRP A 112 0.06 18.94 -3.78
CA TRP A 112 -1.35 18.96 -4.17
C TRP A 112 -1.48 19.27 -5.66
N GLY A 113 -2.12 18.39 -6.41
CA GLY A 113 -2.36 18.59 -7.85
C GLY A 113 -2.34 17.31 -8.63
N VAL A 114 -2.40 17.43 -9.94
CA VAL A 114 -2.28 16.34 -10.91
C VAL A 114 -0.93 16.48 -11.59
N TYR A 115 -0.15 15.39 -11.61
CA TYR A 115 1.22 15.36 -12.10
C TYR A 115 1.39 14.27 -13.15
N SER A 116 2.15 14.60 -14.21
CA SER A 116 2.49 13.61 -15.24
C SER A 116 3.54 12.63 -14.73
N HIS A 117 3.26 11.35 -14.89
CA HIS A 117 4.12 10.24 -14.49
C HIS A 117 4.55 9.46 -15.73
N ARG A 118 5.73 8.88 -15.64
CA ARG A 118 6.32 8.04 -16.67
C ARG A 118 6.51 6.62 -16.17
N VAL A 119 6.22 5.64 -17.02
CA VAL A 119 6.58 4.25 -16.81
C VAL A 119 8.08 4.09 -17.11
N GLU A 120 8.86 3.66 -16.11
CA GLU A 120 10.30 3.48 -16.18
C GLU A 120 10.69 2.12 -16.77
N ASP A 121 9.99 1.06 -16.38
CA ASP A 121 10.19 -0.29 -16.94
C ASP A 121 8.90 -0.80 -17.58
N ARG A 122 8.80 -0.67 -18.89
CA ARG A 122 7.63 -1.10 -19.69
C ARG A 122 7.50 -2.62 -19.83
N THR A 123 8.55 -3.37 -19.49
CA THR A 123 8.55 -4.84 -19.59
C THR A 123 7.95 -5.50 -18.37
N HIS A 124 7.81 -4.75 -17.29
CA HIS A 124 7.29 -5.27 -16.03
C HIS A 124 5.78 -5.57 -16.12
N PRO A 125 5.30 -6.76 -15.69
CA PRO A 125 3.89 -7.17 -15.83
C PRO A 125 2.88 -6.20 -15.21
N LEU A 126 3.21 -5.55 -14.08
CA LEU A 126 2.31 -4.61 -13.40
C LEU A 126 2.00 -3.33 -14.21
N VAL A 127 2.78 -3.03 -15.22
CA VAL A 127 2.56 -1.87 -16.09
C VAL A 127 2.28 -2.27 -17.54
N ALA A 128 2.04 -3.55 -17.79
CA ALA A 128 1.66 -4.04 -19.10
C ALA A 128 0.36 -3.40 -19.57
N GLY A 129 0.35 -2.83 -20.78
CA GLY A 129 -0.80 -2.15 -21.35
C GLY A 129 -1.04 -0.73 -20.83
N VAL A 130 -0.28 -0.25 -19.87
CA VAL A 130 -0.36 1.13 -19.37
C VAL A 130 0.34 2.08 -20.35
N ASN A 131 -0.22 3.26 -20.57
CA ASN A 131 0.40 4.32 -21.36
C ASN A 131 1.78 4.68 -20.80
N THR A 132 2.74 5.00 -21.68
CA THR A 132 4.09 5.41 -21.26
C THR A 132 4.08 6.62 -20.33
N ARG A 133 3.09 7.50 -20.49
CA ARG A 133 2.83 8.64 -19.61
C ARG A 133 1.36 8.72 -19.29
N PHE A 134 1.07 9.07 -18.05
CA PHE A 134 -0.31 9.31 -17.58
C PHE A 134 -0.29 10.21 -16.34
N ASP A 135 -1.41 10.83 -16.08
CA ASP A 135 -1.54 11.81 -15.02
C ASP A 135 -2.12 11.19 -13.75
N ILE A 136 -1.52 11.53 -12.60
CA ILE A 136 -1.93 11.00 -11.28
C ILE A 136 -2.18 12.15 -10.32
N PRO A 137 -3.34 12.17 -9.61
CA PRO A 137 -3.59 13.14 -8.56
C PRO A 137 -2.80 12.82 -7.30
N HIS A 138 -2.19 13.83 -6.69
CA HIS A 138 -1.49 13.74 -5.42
C HIS A 138 -2.07 14.68 -4.38
N SER A 139 -2.10 14.21 -3.12
CA SER A 139 -2.50 15.00 -1.95
C SER A 139 -1.75 14.48 -0.73
N ARG A 140 -0.51 14.95 -0.51
CA ARG A 140 0.36 14.41 0.55
C ARG A 140 1.32 15.42 1.13
N PHE A 141 1.73 15.20 2.36
CA PHE A 141 2.75 15.98 3.08
C PHE A 141 4.09 15.24 3.21
N TYR A 142 4.14 13.96 2.90
CA TYR A 142 5.33 13.13 3.07
C TYR A 142 5.77 12.51 1.76
N GLN A 143 7.07 12.25 1.66
CA GLN A 143 7.67 11.63 0.50
C GLN A 143 8.81 10.68 0.92
N VAL A 144 9.01 9.65 0.11
CA VAL A 144 10.23 8.83 0.06
C VAL A 144 10.90 9.14 -1.26
N ASP A 145 12.20 9.41 -1.23
CA ASP A 145 12.95 9.80 -2.42
C ASP A 145 13.41 8.54 -3.18
N ARG A 146 13.52 8.65 -4.51
CA ARG A 146 13.92 7.56 -5.42
C ARG A 146 15.17 6.83 -4.94
N LYS A 147 16.19 7.58 -4.54
CA LYS A 147 17.45 7.01 -4.04
C LYS A 147 17.26 6.01 -2.90
N GLN A 148 16.30 6.25 -2.00
CA GLN A 148 16.01 5.34 -0.88
C GLN A 148 15.43 4.00 -1.38
N PHE A 149 14.63 4.01 -2.43
CA PHE A 149 14.15 2.77 -3.08
C PHE A 149 15.31 2.01 -3.72
N GLU A 150 16.18 2.71 -4.46
CA GLU A 150 17.34 2.12 -5.14
C GLU A 150 18.34 1.52 -4.14
N ASP A 151 18.66 2.25 -3.07
CA ASP A 151 19.57 1.79 -2.00
C ASP A 151 19.04 0.51 -1.32
N ALA A 152 17.71 0.34 -1.24
CA ALA A 152 17.03 -0.84 -0.71
C ALA A 152 16.75 -1.92 -1.77
N LYS A 153 17.26 -1.78 -2.99
CA LYS A 153 17.04 -2.67 -4.14
C LYS A 153 15.57 -2.84 -4.55
N LEU A 154 14.75 -1.84 -4.26
CA LEU A 154 13.37 -1.80 -4.71
C LEU A 154 13.31 -1.29 -6.15
N LYS A 155 12.44 -1.89 -6.96
CA LYS A 155 12.29 -1.53 -8.37
C LYS A 155 11.28 -0.40 -8.53
N VAL A 156 11.70 0.76 -9.00
CA VAL A 156 10.80 1.86 -9.35
C VAL A 156 10.22 1.62 -10.74
N LEU A 157 8.90 1.52 -10.84
CA LEU A 157 8.18 1.25 -12.08
C LEU A 157 7.54 2.49 -12.68
N VAL A 158 7.07 3.42 -11.84
CA VAL A 158 6.41 4.66 -12.29
C VAL A 158 6.86 5.82 -11.44
N GLU A 159 7.28 6.90 -12.08
CA GLU A 159 7.77 8.10 -11.41
C GLU A 159 7.38 9.39 -12.14
N SER A 160 7.32 10.48 -11.39
CA SER A 160 7.22 11.85 -11.88
C SER A 160 8.45 12.64 -11.46
N GLN A 161 8.99 13.48 -12.35
CA GLN A 161 10.06 14.41 -12.00
C GLN A 161 9.65 15.40 -10.89
N GLU A 162 8.37 15.80 -10.90
CA GLU A 162 7.83 16.75 -9.94
C GLU A 162 7.27 16.07 -8.68
N ALA A 163 6.57 14.94 -8.86
CA ALA A 163 5.88 14.26 -7.76
C ALA A 163 6.66 13.07 -7.18
N GLY A 164 7.76 12.61 -7.79
CA GLY A 164 8.56 11.49 -7.33
C GLY A 164 7.93 10.13 -7.60
N VAL A 165 8.38 9.10 -6.88
CA VAL A 165 7.97 7.71 -7.07
C VAL A 165 6.48 7.54 -6.76
N HIS A 166 5.78 6.84 -7.67
CA HIS A 166 4.37 6.49 -7.53
C HIS A 166 4.14 4.99 -7.39
N LEU A 167 4.86 4.18 -8.17
CA LEU A 167 4.76 2.73 -8.14
C LEU A 167 6.16 2.13 -8.05
N ALA A 168 6.36 1.29 -7.08
CA ALA A 168 7.57 0.50 -6.90
C ALA A 168 7.25 -0.90 -6.41
N THR A 169 8.20 -1.83 -6.51
CA THR A 169 8.04 -3.20 -6.01
C THR A 169 9.27 -3.66 -5.25
N SER A 170 9.11 -4.73 -4.47
CA SER A 170 10.22 -5.52 -3.91
C SER A 170 11.16 -6.02 -5.02
N GLU A 171 12.37 -6.46 -4.65
CA GLU A 171 13.43 -6.90 -5.57
C GLU A 171 12.96 -8.03 -6.51
N ASP A 172 12.12 -8.94 -6.03
CA ASP A 172 11.49 -10.00 -6.83
C ASP A 172 10.47 -9.47 -7.86
N GLY A 173 10.05 -8.20 -7.72
CA GLY A 173 9.12 -7.52 -8.60
C GLY A 173 7.64 -7.76 -8.29
N PHE A 174 7.31 -8.52 -7.24
CA PHE A 174 5.93 -8.96 -7.08
C PHE A 174 5.44 -9.11 -5.63
N ARG A 175 6.28 -9.51 -4.69
CA ARG A 175 5.86 -9.83 -3.31
C ARG A 175 5.27 -8.64 -2.57
N ILE A 176 5.87 -7.46 -2.71
CA ILE A 176 5.31 -6.23 -2.16
C ILE A 176 5.26 -5.16 -3.27
N ILE A 177 4.11 -4.53 -3.40
CA ILE A 177 3.84 -3.44 -4.34
C ILE A 177 3.54 -2.18 -3.51
N PHE A 178 4.26 -1.10 -3.83
CA PHE A 178 4.18 0.19 -3.14
C PHE A 178 3.56 1.27 -4.01
#